data_dbd60282c30427f1e6a976700b77bdaf
#
_entry.id   dbd60282c30427f1e6a976700b77bdaf
#
_cell.length_a   1.000
_cell.length_b   1.000
_cell.length_c   1.000
_cell.angle_alpha   90.00
_cell.angle_beta   90.00
_cell.angle_gamma   90.00
#
_symmetry.space_group_name_H-M   'P 1'
#
loop_
_entity.id
_entity.type
_entity.pdbx_description
1 polymer ?
#
loop_
_entity_poly.entity_id
_entity_poly.type
_entity_poly.pdbx_seq_one_letter_code
_entity_poly.pdbx_strand_id
1 'polypeptide(L)'
;MWRRDGFAISTDPAHFDRDVIWRYLHDESYWANGIPRDLFERSLERSLSFGLFEGEPGRDASQIGFSRVVTDGATFAWLCDVFVLPEYRGRGLATWLIETVVGHPDLQVQRGFVLATRDAHGLYAKFGWKPAEAGRFMRITRPYRMAE
;
A
#
# COMPACT_ATOMS: atom_id res chain seq x y z
N MET A 1 1.22 -9.80 12.88
CA MET A 1 -0.14 -9.22 12.79
C MET A 1 -0.32 -8.20 13.89
N TRP A 2 -1.00 -7.11 13.59
CA TRP A 2 -1.27 -6.02 14.54
C TRP A 2 -2.78 -5.86 14.71
N ARG A 3 -3.24 -5.57 15.92
CA ARG A 3 -4.67 -5.43 16.24
C ARG A 3 -4.92 -4.16 17.04
N ARG A 4 -6.03 -3.46 16.74
CA ARG A 4 -6.45 -2.25 17.43
C ARG A 4 -7.96 -2.04 17.23
N ASP A 5 -8.72 -1.97 18.30
CA ASP A 5 -10.14 -1.54 18.31
C ASP A 5 -11.03 -2.28 17.31
N GLY A 6 -10.88 -3.60 17.17
CA GLY A 6 -11.67 -4.41 16.25
C GLY A 6 -11.13 -4.45 14.82
N PHE A 7 -9.99 -3.79 14.57
CA PHE A 7 -9.30 -3.80 13.30
C PHE A 7 -7.99 -4.58 13.39
N ALA A 8 -7.52 -5.07 12.25
CA ALA A 8 -6.26 -5.80 12.18
C ALA A 8 -5.48 -5.40 10.93
N ILE A 9 -4.15 -5.50 11.02
CA ILE A 9 -3.26 -5.39 9.87
C ILE A 9 -2.49 -6.70 9.77
N SER A 10 -2.42 -7.26 8.56
CA SER A 10 -1.69 -8.50 8.29
C SER A 10 -0.80 -8.35 7.07
N THR A 11 0.37 -8.95 7.12
CA THR A 11 1.27 -9.09 5.95
C THR A 11 1.20 -10.47 5.32
N ASP A 12 0.36 -11.37 5.83
CA ASP A 12 0.19 -12.69 5.26
C ASP A 12 -0.68 -12.63 3.99
N PRO A 13 -0.12 -12.95 2.81
CA PRO A 13 -0.89 -12.91 1.57
C PRO A 13 -2.13 -13.80 1.55
N ALA A 14 -2.14 -14.86 2.37
CA ALA A 14 -3.31 -15.75 2.47
C ALA A 14 -4.55 -15.04 3.05
N HIS A 15 -4.35 -13.94 3.77
CA HIS A 15 -5.46 -13.17 4.34
C HIS A 15 -6.07 -12.16 3.35
N PHE A 16 -5.37 -11.84 2.25
CA PHE A 16 -5.78 -10.75 1.37
C PHE A 16 -7.00 -11.10 0.53
N ASP A 17 -7.94 -10.18 0.49
CA ASP A 17 -9.06 -10.22 -0.46
C ASP A 17 -8.62 -9.56 -1.77
N ARG A 18 -8.13 -10.37 -2.69
CA ARG A 18 -7.53 -9.89 -3.94
C ARG A 18 -8.55 -9.17 -4.83
N ASP A 19 -9.80 -9.57 -4.78
CA ASP A 19 -10.87 -8.93 -5.56
C ASP A 19 -11.15 -7.52 -5.04
N VAL A 20 -11.21 -7.33 -3.73
CA VAL A 20 -11.40 -6.00 -3.12
C VAL A 20 -10.23 -5.09 -3.48
N ILE A 21 -8.99 -5.57 -3.34
CA ILE A 21 -7.79 -4.79 -3.63
C ILE A 21 -7.76 -4.40 -5.12
N TRP A 22 -7.90 -5.38 -6.01
CA TRP A 22 -7.82 -5.13 -7.45
C TRP A 22 -8.93 -4.19 -7.92
N ARG A 23 -10.15 -4.39 -7.44
CA ARG A 23 -11.29 -3.54 -7.80
C ARG A 23 -11.05 -2.08 -7.41
N TYR A 24 -10.53 -1.85 -6.20
CA TYR A 24 -10.21 -0.49 -5.78
C TYR A 24 -9.13 0.13 -6.68
N LEU A 25 -8.03 -0.58 -6.90
CA LEU A 25 -6.94 -0.07 -7.74
C LEU A 25 -7.39 0.20 -9.16
N HIS A 26 -8.13 -0.73 -9.75
CA HIS A 26 -8.59 -0.67 -11.13
C HIS A 26 -9.63 0.45 -11.34
N ASP A 27 -10.61 0.56 -10.46
CA ASP A 27 -11.79 1.42 -10.65
C ASP A 27 -11.69 2.75 -9.93
N GLU A 28 -11.06 2.80 -8.74
CA GLU A 28 -11.12 3.96 -7.85
C GLU A 28 -9.82 4.75 -7.76
N SER A 29 -8.67 4.10 -7.95
CA SER A 29 -7.39 4.79 -7.81
C SER A 29 -7.06 5.60 -9.07
N TYR A 30 -6.40 6.77 -8.86
CA TYR A 30 -5.89 7.56 -10.00
C TYR A 30 -4.52 7.04 -10.47
N TRP A 31 -3.78 6.35 -9.59
CA TRP A 31 -2.40 5.92 -9.88
C TRP A 31 -2.30 4.56 -10.56
N ALA A 32 -3.32 3.71 -10.44
CA ALA A 32 -3.33 2.37 -11.01
C ALA A 32 -4.62 2.06 -11.77
N ASN A 33 -5.34 3.11 -12.19
CA ASN A 33 -6.60 2.96 -12.91
C ASN A 33 -6.42 2.09 -14.16
N GLY A 34 -7.26 1.09 -14.28
CA GLY A 34 -7.22 0.16 -15.42
C GLY A 34 -6.15 -0.92 -15.34
N ILE A 35 -5.49 -1.11 -14.20
CA ILE A 35 -4.44 -2.13 -14.09
C ILE A 35 -4.98 -3.53 -14.46
N PRO A 36 -4.34 -4.25 -15.41
CA PRO A 36 -4.72 -5.62 -15.72
C PRO A 36 -4.54 -6.56 -14.54
N ARG A 37 -5.45 -7.53 -14.40
CA ARG A 37 -5.46 -8.45 -13.25
C ARG A 37 -4.14 -9.22 -13.12
N ASP A 38 -3.57 -9.67 -14.21
CA ASP A 38 -2.31 -10.43 -14.21
C ASP A 38 -1.12 -9.60 -13.70
N LEU A 39 -1.06 -8.32 -14.04
CA LEU A 39 -0.03 -7.41 -13.52
C LEU A 39 -0.22 -7.15 -12.03
N PHE A 40 -1.45 -6.96 -11.58
CA PHE A 40 -1.76 -6.84 -10.17
C PHE A 40 -1.31 -8.06 -9.39
N GLU A 41 -1.67 -9.26 -9.84
CA GLU A 41 -1.29 -10.51 -9.17
C GLU A 41 0.23 -10.65 -9.06
N ARG A 42 0.94 -10.35 -10.14
CA ARG A 42 2.41 -10.39 -10.14
C ARG A 42 3.01 -9.38 -9.16
N SER A 43 2.46 -8.19 -9.11
CA SER A 43 2.93 -7.15 -8.19
C SER A 43 2.77 -7.59 -6.73
N LEU A 44 1.65 -8.23 -6.44
CA LEU A 44 1.36 -8.72 -5.09
C LEU A 44 2.35 -9.81 -4.66
N GLU A 45 2.69 -10.72 -5.57
CA GLU A 45 3.63 -11.80 -5.31
C GLU A 45 5.05 -11.31 -4.99
N ARG A 46 5.43 -10.14 -5.51
CA ARG A 46 6.80 -9.62 -5.44
C ARG A 46 6.96 -8.41 -4.54
N SER A 47 6.02 -8.17 -3.68
CA SER A 47 6.02 -7.01 -2.79
C SER A 47 5.73 -7.42 -1.36
N LEU A 48 6.15 -6.57 -0.43
CA LEU A 48 5.74 -6.65 0.96
C LEU A 48 4.44 -5.84 1.08
N SER A 49 3.33 -6.53 1.33
CA SER A 49 2.02 -5.89 1.35
C SER A 49 1.37 -5.99 2.73
N PHE A 50 0.55 -4.99 3.04
CA PHE A 50 -0.13 -4.85 4.31
C PHE A 50 -1.63 -4.74 4.02
N GLY A 51 -2.41 -5.72 4.47
CA GLY A 51 -3.87 -5.65 4.43
C GLY A 51 -4.41 -5.08 5.71
N LEU A 52 -5.38 -4.20 5.60
CA LEU A 52 -6.13 -3.64 6.72
C LEU A 52 -7.54 -4.25 6.71
N PHE A 53 -7.97 -4.76 7.86
CA PHE A 53 -9.19 -5.53 7.99
C PHE A 53 -10.06 -5.02 9.14
N GLU A 54 -11.36 -5.11 8.99
CA GLU A 54 -12.30 -5.10 10.10
C GLU A 54 -12.60 -6.55 10.47
N GLY A 55 -12.41 -6.92 11.74
CA GLY A 55 -12.54 -8.30 12.20
C GLY A 55 -11.21 -9.04 12.21
N GLU A 56 -11.25 -10.34 12.38
CA GLU A 56 -10.06 -11.20 12.51
C GLU A 56 -9.71 -11.85 11.16
N PRO A 57 -8.54 -11.52 10.58
CA PRO A 57 -8.10 -12.12 9.32
C PRO A 57 -8.03 -13.65 9.39
N GLY A 58 -8.50 -14.30 8.34
CA GLY A 58 -8.58 -15.76 8.29
C GLY A 58 -9.83 -16.37 8.90
N ARG A 59 -10.72 -15.52 9.45
CA ARG A 59 -12.01 -15.96 10.02
C ARG A 59 -13.16 -15.21 9.37
N ASP A 60 -13.52 -14.05 9.94
CA ASP A 60 -14.71 -13.28 9.57
C ASP A 60 -14.38 -11.86 9.11
N ALA A 61 -13.12 -11.59 8.84
CA ALA A 61 -12.67 -10.23 8.52
C ALA A 61 -13.13 -9.80 7.13
N SER A 62 -13.39 -8.49 7.02
CA SER A 62 -13.55 -7.79 5.74
C SER A 62 -12.32 -6.94 5.49
N GLN A 63 -11.73 -7.03 4.32
CA GLN A 63 -10.63 -6.16 3.96
C GLN A 63 -11.13 -4.77 3.60
N ILE A 64 -10.58 -3.74 4.27
CA ILE A 64 -11.03 -2.36 4.17
C ILE A 64 -9.93 -1.40 3.76
N GLY A 65 -8.71 -1.88 3.62
CA GLY A 65 -7.58 -1.06 3.20
C GLY A 65 -6.39 -1.91 2.83
N PHE A 66 -5.36 -1.22 2.30
CA PHE A 66 -4.19 -1.89 1.75
C PHE A 66 -3.03 -0.92 1.63
N SER A 67 -1.82 -1.45 1.65
CA SER A 67 -0.62 -0.77 1.18
C SER A 67 0.38 -1.79 0.67
N ARG A 68 1.24 -1.37 -0.24
CA ARG A 68 2.24 -2.24 -0.84
C ARG A 68 3.60 -1.54 -0.83
N VAL A 69 4.65 -2.30 -0.49
CA VAL A 69 6.02 -1.81 -0.51
C VAL A 69 6.83 -2.66 -1.48
N VAL A 70 7.39 -2.02 -2.49
CA VAL A 70 8.35 -2.65 -3.40
C VAL A 70 9.74 -2.46 -2.78
N THR A 71 10.40 -3.54 -2.43
CA THR A 71 11.69 -3.48 -1.75
C THR A 71 12.47 -4.77 -1.93
N ASP A 72 13.80 -4.64 -1.91
CA ASP A 72 14.69 -5.80 -1.79
C ASP A 72 14.97 -6.17 -0.33
N GLY A 73 14.37 -5.44 0.61
CA GLY A 73 14.59 -5.64 2.05
C GLY A 73 15.89 -5.06 2.58
N ALA A 74 16.67 -4.37 1.76
CA ALA A 74 18.02 -3.94 2.13
C ALA A 74 18.39 -2.53 1.68
N THR A 75 18.18 -2.18 0.40
CA THR A 75 18.77 -0.97 -0.17
C THR A 75 17.76 0.13 -0.49
N PHE A 76 16.53 -0.24 -0.85
CA PHE A 76 15.53 0.72 -1.32
C PHE A 76 14.12 0.22 -1.00
N ALA A 77 13.20 1.16 -0.79
CA ALA A 77 11.78 0.84 -0.65
C ALA A 77 10.93 1.91 -1.34
N TRP A 78 9.86 1.45 -1.97
CA TRP A 78 8.86 2.30 -2.63
C TRP A 78 7.48 1.94 -2.07
N LEU A 79 6.86 2.89 -1.36
CA LEU A 79 5.51 2.73 -0.84
C LEU A 79 4.50 3.14 -1.91
N CYS A 80 3.54 2.26 -2.16
CA CYS A 80 2.50 2.50 -3.17
C CYS A 80 1.20 1.78 -2.82
N ASP A 81 0.18 2.02 -3.62
CA ASP A 81 -1.14 1.37 -3.52
C ASP A 81 -1.78 1.51 -2.14
N VAL A 82 -1.61 2.67 -1.51
CA VAL A 82 -2.17 2.95 -0.18
C VAL A 82 -3.62 3.40 -0.32
N PHE A 83 -4.53 2.67 0.31
CA PHE A 83 -5.92 3.13 0.38
C PHE A 83 -6.65 2.61 1.62
N VAL A 84 -7.68 3.34 2.02
CA VAL A 84 -8.71 2.91 2.96
C VAL A 84 -10.04 3.13 2.24
N LEU A 85 -10.95 2.15 2.31
CA LEU A 85 -12.26 2.27 1.68
C LEU A 85 -13.02 3.48 2.21
N PRO A 86 -13.80 4.17 1.36
CA PRO A 86 -14.46 5.43 1.75
C PRO A 86 -15.26 5.36 3.05
N GLU A 87 -15.97 4.25 3.29
CA GLU A 87 -16.82 4.06 4.47
C GLU A 87 -16.03 4.04 5.78
N TYR A 88 -14.73 3.80 5.71
CA TYR A 88 -13.85 3.66 6.88
C TYR A 88 -12.91 4.85 7.07
N ARG A 89 -12.99 5.85 6.21
CA ARG A 89 -12.14 7.05 6.31
C ARG A 89 -12.55 7.92 7.51
N GLY A 90 -11.61 8.75 7.97
CA GLY A 90 -11.86 9.66 9.09
C GLY A 90 -11.78 9.02 10.46
N ARG A 91 -11.22 7.81 10.58
CA ARG A 91 -11.09 7.06 11.83
C ARG A 91 -9.64 6.83 12.25
N GLY A 92 -8.67 7.47 11.60
CA GLY A 92 -7.25 7.28 11.89
C GLY A 92 -6.65 5.97 11.37
N LEU A 93 -7.37 5.23 10.54
CA LEU A 93 -6.92 3.92 10.05
C LEU A 93 -5.77 4.03 9.06
N ALA A 94 -5.77 5.03 8.18
CA ALA A 94 -4.66 5.26 7.27
C ALA A 94 -3.38 5.61 8.03
N THR A 95 -3.48 6.45 9.06
CA THR A 95 -2.36 6.79 9.93
C THR A 95 -1.79 5.54 10.61
N TRP A 96 -2.63 4.70 11.16
CA TRP A 96 -2.21 3.45 11.79
C TRP A 96 -1.56 2.49 10.78
N LEU A 97 -2.11 2.39 9.59
CA LEU A 97 -1.53 1.56 8.52
C LEU A 97 -0.10 2.02 8.17
N ILE A 98 0.10 3.32 7.97
CA ILE A 98 1.43 3.86 7.65
C ILE A 98 2.40 3.73 8.84
N GLU A 99 1.93 3.97 10.05
CA GLU A 99 2.72 3.72 11.27
C GLU A 99 3.22 2.27 11.31
N THR A 100 2.35 1.32 11.00
CA THR A 100 2.68 -0.10 10.97
C THR A 100 3.70 -0.43 9.88
N VAL A 101 3.54 0.15 8.69
CA VAL A 101 4.50 0.01 7.58
C VAL A 101 5.88 0.52 8.00
N VAL A 102 5.96 1.73 8.53
CA VAL A 102 7.23 2.36 8.93
C VAL A 102 7.90 1.56 10.03
N GLY A 103 7.13 0.94 10.92
CA GLY A 103 7.66 0.14 12.03
C GLY A 103 8.00 -1.31 11.67
N HIS A 104 7.76 -1.75 10.44
CA HIS A 104 8.02 -3.15 10.08
C HIS A 104 9.51 -3.47 10.12
N PRO A 105 9.91 -4.63 10.67
CA PRO A 105 11.33 -4.99 10.81
C PRO A 105 12.14 -4.97 9.51
N ASP A 106 11.52 -5.30 8.38
CA ASP A 106 12.20 -5.36 7.08
C ASP A 106 12.36 -3.97 6.43
N LEU A 107 11.85 -2.92 7.06
CA LEU A 107 11.85 -1.57 6.50
C LEU A 107 12.64 -0.58 7.36
N GLN A 108 13.71 -1.02 8.03
CA GLN A 108 14.49 -0.21 8.96
C GLN A 108 15.85 0.24 8.43
N VAL A 109 16.32 -0.35 7.33
CA VAL A 109 17.71 -0.17 6.89
C VAL A 109 17.86 0.50 5.52
N GLN A 110 16.79 0.60 4.75
CA GLN A 110 16.82 1.20 3.42
C GLN A 110 17.21 2.69 3.51
N ARG A 111 18.19 3.10 2.73
CA ARG A 111 18.59 4.51 2.69
C ARG A 111 17.58 5.40 1.98
N GLY A 112 16.84 4.84 1.03
CA GLY A 112 15.73 5.51 0.37
C GLY A 112 14.43 4.80 0.62
N PHE A 113 13.48 5.47 1.25
CA PHE A 113 12.10 5.01 1.38
C PHE A 113 11.23 6.07 0.74
N VAL A 114 10.80 5.82 -0.49
CA VAL A 114 10.23 6.82 -1.40
C VAL A 114 8.77 6.53 -1.67
N LEU A 115 8.00 7.56 -1.90
CA LEU A 115 6.62 7.46 -2.36
C LEU A 115 6.30 8.63 -3.30
N ALA A 116 5.21 8.49 -4.03
CA ALA A 116 4.61 9.59 -4.77
C ALA A 116 3.19 9.79 -4.27
N THR A 117 2.79 11.04 -4.08
CA THR A 117 1.43 11.39 -3.67
C THR A 117 1.01 12.68 -4.35
N ARG A 118 -0.27 12.76 -4.71
CA ARG A 118 -0.85 13.99 -5.27
C ARG A 118 -1.34 14.93 -4.18
N ASP A 119 -1.87 14.38 -3.08
CA ASP A 119 -2.66 15.15 -2.11
C ASP A 119 -2.51 14.73 -0.64
N ALA A 120 -1.63 13.79 -0.32
CA ALA A 120 -1.49 13.26 1.04
C ALA A 120 -0.14 13.57 1.69
N HIS A 121 0.53 14.63 1.28
CA HIS A 121 1.84 15.03 1.82
C HIS A 121 1.82 15.17 3.34
N GLY A 122 0.74 15.73 3.89
CA GLY A 122 0.62 15.94 5.35
C GLY A 122 0.59 14.64 6.14
N LEU A 123 -0.02 13.59 5.60
CA LEU A 123 -0.03 12.27 6.24
C LEU A 123 1.39 11.71 6.33
N TYR A 124 2.10 11.69 5.21
CA TYR A 124 3.42 11.07 5.14
C TYR A 124 4.49 11.89 5.88
N ALA A 125 4.36 13.21 5.89
CA ALA A 125 5.28 14.08 6.62
C ALA A 125 5.33 13.76 8.12
N LYS A 126 4.23 13.28 8.69
CA LYS A 126 4.17 12.88 10.11
C LYS A 126 5.15 11.75 10.44
N PHE A 127 5.53 10.95 9.45
CA PHE A 127 6.40 9.79 9.62
C PHE A 127 7.82 10.01 9.08
N GLY A 128 8.15 11.24 8.69
CA GLY A 128 9.50 11.60 8.29
C GLY A 128 9.73 11.72 6.80
N TRP A 129 8.74 11.48 5.94
CA TRP A 129 8.88 11.75 4.52
C TRP A 129 8.96 13.24 4.26
N LYS A 130 9.89 13.63 3.40
CA LYS A 130 10.09 15.01 2.98
C LYS A 130 10.07 15.07 1.45
N PRO A 131 9.70 16.21 0.85
CA PRO A 131 9.81 16.36 -0.59
C PRO A 131 11.22 16.02 -1.07
N ALA A 132 11.31 15.17 -2.11
CA ALA A 132 12.58 14.83 -2.71
C ALA A 132 13.11 16.02 -3.54
N GLU A 133 14.43 16.06 -3.76
CA GLU A 133 15.05 17.11 -4.58
C GLU A 133 14.47 17.11 -5.99
N ALA A 134 14.05 18.28 -6.46
CA ALA A 134 13.51 18.43 -7.80
C ALA A 134 14.57 18.03 -8.86
N GLY A 135 14.13 17.24 -9.83
CA GLY A 135 14.98 16.81 -10.94
C GLY A 135 15.96 15.68 -10.61
N ARG A 136 15.96 15.15 -9.40
CA ARG A 136 16.84 14.05 -9.02
C ARG A 136 16.34 12.70 -9.54
N PHE A 137 15.03 12.51 -9.56
CA PHE A 137 14.42 11.27 -10.04
C PHE A 137 13.99 11.41 -11.49
N MET A 138 14.25 10.36 -12.27
CA MET A 138 13.82 10.26 -13.67
C MET A 138 12.97 9.03 -13.82
N ARG A 139 11.97 9.07 -14.72
CA ARG A 139 11.00 8.00 -14.91
C ARG A 139 10.71 7.78 -16.39
N ILE A 140 10.64 6.51 -16.77
CA ILE A 140 10.01 6.12 -18.02
C ILE A 140 8.59 5.69 -17.68
N THR A 141 7.61 6.29 -18.35
CA THR A 141 6.19 5.94 -18.14
C THR A 141 5.69 5.12 -19.31
N ARG A 142 5.03 4.01 -19.01
CA ARG A 142 4.41 3.14 -20.01
C ARG A 142 2.94 2.94 -19.68
N PRO A 143 2.04 2.97 -20.69
CA PRO A 143 0.65 2.62 -20.43
C PRO A 143 0.53 1.12 -20.13
N TYR A 144 -0.56 0.74 -19.46
CA TYR A 144 -0.86 -0.68 -19.28
C TYR A 144 -1.12 -1.31 -20.65
N ARG A 145 -0.59 -2.53 -20.84
CA ARG A 145 -0.90 -3.31 -22.03
C ARG A 145 -2.33 -3.82 -21.92
N MET A 146 -3.10 -3.58 -23.00
CA MET A 146 -4.42 -4.18 -23.10
C MET A 146 -4.26 -5.70 -23.23
N ALA A 147 -5.14 -6.45 -22.56
CA ALA A 147 -5.21 -7.89 -22.74
C ALA A 147 -5.62 -8.20 -24.17
N GLU A 148 -4.84 -9.05 -24.85
CA GLU A 148 -5.19 -9.53 -26.18
C GLU A 148 -6.29 -10.59 -26.11
#